data_634efa4b34fb8381360d1c343fefe0c2
#
_entry.id   634efa4b34fb8381360d1c343fefe0c2
#
_cell.length_a   1.000
_cell.length_b   1.000
_cell.length_c   1.000
_cell.angle_alpha   90.00
_cell.angle_beta   90.00
_cell.angle_gamma   90.00
#
_symmetry.space_group_name_H-M   'P 1'
#
loop_
_entity.id
_entity.type
_entity.pdbx_description
1 polymer ?
#
loop_
_entity_poly.entity_id
_entity_poly.type
_entity_poly.pdbx_seq_one_letter_code
_entity_poly.pdbx_strand_id
1 'polypeptide(L)'
;MLEEAQSLNIPVFLVIMSAGERNTVPPEWLDEQFQKYSVLKGVLNIENYWIYNNQLAPHSAKYLEVCAKYGAHFIWHDHEKWFWETIMNDPTFFEASQKYHKNLVLATKNTPIRDDAGTDSIVSGFWLSGLCDNWLL
;
A
#
# COMPACT_ATOMS: atom_id res chain seq x y z
N MET A 1 20.64 4.57 -6.08
CA MET A 1 19.34 4.42 -6.76
C MET A 1 18.45 5.66 -6.62
N LEU A 2 17.99 6.09 -5.44
CA LEU A 2 17.13 7.30 -5.32
C LEU A 2 17.87 8.58 -5.72
N GLU A 3 19.12 8.75 -5.33
CA GLU A 3 19.95 9.90 -5.72
C GLU A 3 20.14 9.98 -7.24
N GLU A 4 20.36 8.84 -7.87
CA GLU A 4 20.49 8.76 -9.33
C GLU A 4 19.16 9.06 -10.03
N ALA A 5 18.06 8.48 -9.57
CA ALA A 5 16.73 8.80 -10.08
C ALA A 5 16.40 10.29 -9.92
N GLN A 6 16.76 10.88 -8.78
CA GLN A 6 16.59 12.31 -8.54
C GLN A 6 17.41 13.15 -9.52
N SER A 7 18.67 12.77 -9.78
CA SER A 7 19.52 13.50 -10.72
C SER A 7 19.02 13.44 -12.17
N LEU A 8 18.33 12.34 -12.52
CA LEU A 8 17.74 12.11 -13.85
C LEU A 8 16.27 12.52 -13.94
N ASN A 9 15.68 13.00 -12.85
CA ASN A 9 14.26 13.32 -12.74
C ASN A 9 13.33 12.15 -13.15
N ILE A 10 13.70 10.92 -12.78
CA ILE A 10 12.93 9.71 -13.07
C ILE A 10 12.00 9.42 -11.90
N PRO A 11 10.68 9.36 -12.11
CA PRO A 11 9.74 9.00 -11.04
C PRO A 11 9.97 7.56 -10.54
N VAL A 12 9.91 7.38 -9.22
CA VAL A 12 10.21 6.11 -8.56
C VAL A 12 9.09 5.72 -7.62
N PHE A 13 8.80 4.42 -7.56
CA PHE A 13 8.05 3.76 -6.50
C PHE A 13 8.99 2.83 -5.74
N LEU A 14 8.97 2.91 -4.41
CA LEU A 14 9.78 2.04 -3.56
C LEU A 14 8.98 0.82 -3.14
N VAL A 15 9.57 -0.35 -3.26
CA VAL A 15 9.06 -1.55 -2.57
C VAL A 15 9.54 -1.48 -1.12
N ILE A 16 8.62 -1.28 -0.19
CA ILE A 16 8.92 -1.14 1.25
C ILE A 16 8.75 -2.44 2.02
N MET A 17 8.11 -3.41 1.41
CA MET A 17 7.92 -4.73 1.96
C MET A 17 7.74 -5.74 0.84
N SER A 18 8.32 -6.90 0.98
CA SER A 18 8.14 -8.03 0.07
C SER A 18 7.91 -9.33 0.83
N ALA A 19 7.35 -10.31 0.14
CA ALA A 19 6.90 -11.62 0.61
C ALA A 19 7.64 -12.17 1.85
N GLY A 20 6.93 -12.28 2.94
CA GLY A 20 7.36 -13.02 4.13
C GLY A 20 8.39 -12.33 5.02
N GLU A 21 8.82 -11.12 4.71
CA GLU A 21 9.82 -10.45 5.52
C GLU A 21 9.20 -9.64 6.66
N ARG A 22 9.79 -9.80 7.84
CA ARG A 22 9.40 -9.06 9.05
C ARG A 22 9.99 -7.65 9.09
N ASN A 23 10.76 -7.26 8.11
CA ASN A 23 11.48 -5.99 8.07
C ASN A 23 10.63 -4.94 7.38
N THR A 24 9.80 -4.28 8.14
CA THR A 24 9.14 -3.04 7.72
C THR A 24 10.07 -1.87 7.90
N VAL A 25 10.14 -0.98 6.93
CA VAL A 25 10.76 0.34 7.13
C VAL A 25 9.89 1.17 8.09
N PRO A 26 10.49 1.90 9.03
CA PRO A 26 9.71 2.81 9.86
C PRO A 26 9.00 3.88 9.02
N PRO A 27 7.74 4.25 9.32
CA PRO A 27 7.07 5.34 8.62
C PRO A 27 7.83 6.66 8.66
N GLU A 28 8.56 6.92 9.73
CA GLU A 28 9.41 8.10 9.92
C GLU A 28 10.54 8.13 8.89
N TRP A 29 11.17 6.99 8.62
CA TRP A 29 12.18 6.87 7.57
C TRP A 29 11.58 7.18 6.20
N LEU A 30 10.39 6.68 5.93
CA LEU A 30 9.69 6.95 4.68
C LEU A 30 9.37 8.45 4.51
N ASP A 31 8.94 9.11 5.59
CA ASP A 31 8.70 10.56 5.61
C ASP A 31 9.98 11.33 5.24
N GLU A 32 11.13 10.95 5.79
CA GLU A 32 12.44 11.53 5.45
C GLU A 32 12.80 11.32 3.97
N GLN A 33 12.50 10.13 3.39
CA GLN A 33 12.79 9.89 1.98
C GLN A 33 11.93 10.78 1.07
N PHE A 34 10.67 10.97 1.38
CA PHE A 34 9.81 11.89 0.63
C PHE A 34 10.25 13.35 0.74
N GLN A 35 10.74 13.76 1.90
CA GLN A 35 11.33 15.11 2.04
C GLN A 35 12.57 15.30 1.16
N LYS A 36 13.40 14.26 1.06
CA LYS A 36 14.68 14.32 0.37
C LYS A 36 14.55 14.16 -1.16
N TYR A 37 13.57 13.34 -1.63
CA TYR A 37 13.49 12.94 -3.03
C TYR A 37 12.13 13.26 -3.65
N SER A 38 12.05 14.35 -4.41
CA SER A 38 10.82 14.77 -5.09
C SER A 38 10.36 13.82 -6.21
N VAL A 39 11.26 12.96 -6.68
CA VAL A 39 10.95 11.92 -7.68
C VAL A 39 10.25 10.71 -7.09
N LEU A 40 10.22 10.57 -5.76
CA LEU A 40 9.49 9.50 -5.09
C LEU A 40 7.98 9.77 -5.20
N LYS A 41 7.25 8.89 -5.90
CA LYS A 41 5.83 9.05 -6.21
C LYS A 41 4.92 8.09 -5.45
N GLY A 42 5.49 7.15 -4.74
CA GLY A 42 4.75 6.22 -3.92
C GLY A 42 5.58 5.06 -3.43
N VAL A 43 4.91 4.20 -2.72
CA VAL A 43 5.49 2.97 -2.17
C VAL A 43 4.60 1.77 -2.46
N LEU A 44 5.22 0.61 -2.60
CA LEU A 44 4.55 -0.67 -2.77
C LEU A 44 4.74 -1.53 -1.52
N ASN A 45 3.63 -2.01 -1.00
CA ASN A 45 3.57 -3.09 -0.02
C ASN A 45 3.15 -4.35 -0.76
N ILE A 46 4.02 -5.35 -0.85
CA ILE A 46 3.80 -6.55 -1.67
C ILE A 46 3.76 -7.79 -0.79
N GLU A 47 2.71 -8.60 -0.95
CA GLU A 47 2.57 -9.95 -0.35
C GLU A 47 2.90 -9.97 1.14
N ASN A 48 2.17 -9.21 1.91
CA ASN A 48 2.48 -9.00 3.32
C ASN A 48 1.91 -10.10 4.21
N TYR A 49 2.74 -11.05 4.62
CA TYR A 49 2.36 -12.12 5.55
C TYR A 49 2.28 -11.70 7.03
N TRP A 50 2.34 -10.41 7.31
CA TRP A 50 2.20 -9.86 8.66
C TRP A 50 0.78 -9.89 9.20
N ILE A 51 -0.14 -10.47 8.46
CA ILE A 51 -1.54 -10.63 8.86
C ILE A 51 -1.72 -11.30 10.23
N TYR A 52 -0.74 -12.10 10.63
CA TYR A 52 -0.69 -12.71 11.98
C TYR A 52 -0.16 -11.77 13.07
N ASN A 53 0.21 -10.55 12.70
CA ASN A 53 0.73 -9.55 13.60
C ASN A 53 -0.18 -8.34 13.57
N ASN A 54 -0.78 -8.00 14.73
CA ASN A 54 -1.67 -6.86 14.93
C ASN A 54 -1.08 -5.50 14.51
N GLN A 55 0.14 -5.49 14.01
CA GLN A 55 0.82 -4.28 13.57
C GLN A 55 0.62 -3.93 12.09
N LEU A 56 0.13 -4.86 11.27
CA LEU A 56 0.03 -4.63 9.81
C LEU A 56 -0.88 -3.45 9.46
N ALA A 57 -2.10 -3.45 9.99
CA ALA A 57 -3.07 -2.40 9.68
C ALA A 57 -2.65 -1.02 10.21
N PRO A 58 -2.24 -0.86 11.49
CA PRO A 58 -1.73 0.43 11.97
C PRO A 58 -0.51 0.93 11.21
N HIS A 59 0.38 0.02 10.80
CA HIS A 59 1.58 0.38 10.03
C HIS A 59 1.22 0.85 8.61
N SER A 60 0.34 0.12 7.95
CA SER A 60 -0.16 0.46 6.62
C SER A 60 -0.95 1.76 6.61
N ALA A 61 -1.73 2.03 7.66
CA ALA A 61 -2.41 3.31 7.84
C ALA A 61 -1.43 4.48 7.89
N LYS A 62 -0.33 4.33 8.61
CA LYS A 62 0.73 5.35 8.67
C LYS A 62 1.46 5.54 7.35
N TYR A 63 1.73 4.47 6.60
CA TYR A 63 2.30 4.60 5.25
C TYR A 63 1.37 5.37 4.32
N LEU A 64 0.07 5.08 4.37
CA LEU A 64 -0.93 5.80 3.58
C LEU A 64 -0.99 7.28 3.98
N GLU A 65 -0.95 7.59 5.27
CA GLU A 65 -0.88 8.97 5.78
C GLU A 65 0.37 9.70 5.28
N VAL A 66 1.54 9.07 5.36
CA VAL A 66 2.80 9.65 4.86
C VAL A 66 2.71 9.89 3.35
N CYS A 67 2.24 8.91 2.57
CA CYS A 67 2.06 9.09 1.13
C CYS A 67 1.12 10.26 0.82
N ALA A 68 -0.01 10.35 1.52
CA ALA A 68 -0.98 11.41 1.32
C ALA A 68 -0.40 12.81 1.61
N LYS A 69 0.44 12.94 2.64
CA LYS A 69 1.14 14.20 2.99
C LYS A 69 1.94 14.77 1.80
N TYR A 70 2.50 13.90 0.95
CA TYR A 70 3.33 14.29 -0.20
C TYR A 70 2.60 14.17 -1.55
N GLY A 71 1.30 13.89 -1.55
CA GLY A 71 0.53 13.66 -2.78
C GLY A 71 0.99 12.42 -3.56
N ALA A 72 1.61 11.47 -2.85
CA ALA A 72 2.12 10.21 -3.37
C ALA A 72 1.11 9.08 -3.15
N HIS A 73 1.37 7.91 -3.71
CA HIS A 73 0.49 6.76 -3.61
C HIS A 73 1.05 5.66 -2.71
N PHE A 74 0.18 5.08 -1.89
CA PHE A 74 0.42 3.83 -1.20
C PHE A 74 -0.26 2.72 -2.00
N ILE A 75 0.55 1.82 -2.59
CA ILE A 75 0.06 0.70 -3.40
C ILE A 75 0.13 -0.54 -2.53
N TRP A 76 -1.04 -1.08 -2.19
CA TRP A 76 -1.13 -2.37 -1.53
C TRP A 76 -1.38 -3.44 -2.58
N HIS A 77 -0.35 -4.24 -2.81
CA HIS A 77 -0.38 -5.35 -3.76
C HIS A 77 -0.38 -6.67 -3.00
N ASP A 78 -1.48 -7.38 -3.05
CA ASP A 78 -1.61 -8.67 -2.40
C ASP A 78 -2.31 -9.69 -3.29
N HIS A 79 -2.24 -10.93 -2.89
CA HIS A 79 -2.99 -12.05 -3.41
C HIS A 79 -3.75 -12.65 -2.22
N GLU A 80 -4.99 -13.07 -2.41
CA GLU A 80 -5.86 -13.63 -1.39
C GLU A 80 -6.69 -12.58 -0.61
N LYS A 81 -7.49 -13.09 0.31
CA LYS A 81 -8.47 -12.35 1.13
C LYS A 81 -7.87 -11.41 2.19
N TRP A 82 -6.58 -11.27 2.25
CA TRP A 82 -5.87 -10.56 3.32
C TRP A 82 -6.16 -9.06 3.39
N PHE A 83 -6.41 -8.43 2.27
CA PHE A 83 -6.93 -7.05 2.25
C PHE A 83 -8.18 -6.92 3.12
N TRP A 84 -9.12 -7.84 2.85
CA TRP A 84 -10.40 -7.83 3.53
C TRP A 84 -10.24 -8.08 5.02
N GLU A 85 -9.48 -9.11 5.40
CA GLU A 85 -9.21 -9.44 6.80
C GLU A 85 -8.53 -8.29 7.53
N THR A 86 -7.56 -7.63 6.90
CA THR A 86 -6.86 -6.50 7.50
C THR A 86 -7.80 -5.33 7.74
N ILE A 87 -8.58 -4.94 6.75
CA ILE A 87 -9.45 -3.76 6.85
C ILE A 87 -10.64 -4.01 7.77
N MET A 88 -11.22 -5.19 7.72
CA MET A 88 -12.39 -5.52 8.53
C MET A 88 -12.05 -5.76 10.01
N ASN A 89 -10.85 -6.24 10.31
CA ASN A 89 -10.44 -6.55 11.67
C ASN A 89 -9.75 -5.38 12.39
N ASP A 90 -9.31 -4.36 11.66
CA ASP A 90 -8.66 -3.20 12.26
C ASP A 90 -9.24 -1.88 11.71
N PRO A 91 -9.95 -1.11 12.56
CA PRO A 91 -10.57 0.14 12.13
C PRO A 91 -9.55 1.22 11.72
N THR A 92 -8.29 1.11 12.16
CA THR A 92 -7.27 2.13 11.91
C THR A 92 -6.99 2.29 10.42
N PHE A 93 -6.83 1.16 9.70
CA PHE A 93 -6.62 1.21 8.25
C PHE A 93 -7.89 1.60 7.50
N PHE A 94 -9.05 1.15 7.97
CA PHE A 94 -10.33 1.54 7.39
C PHE A 94 -10.55 3.05 7.46
N GLU A 95 -10.32 3.67 8.62
CA GLU A 95 -10.42 5.13 8.80
C GLU A 95 -9.40 5.89 7.93
N ALA A 96 -8.15 5.38 7.86
CA ALA A 96 -7.12 5.96 6.98
C ALA A 96 -7.53 5.86 5.50
N SER A 97 -8.09 4.74 5.08
CA SER A 97 -8.59 4.54 3.71
C SER A 97 -9.70 5.54 3.37
N GLN A 98 -10.66 5.74 4.25
CA GLN A 98 -11.71 6.75 4.05
C GLN A 98 -11.13 8.16 3.91
N LYS A 99 -10.14 8.50 4.73
CA LYS A 99 -9.54 9.83 4.76
C LYS A 99 -8.64 10.10 3.56
N TYR A 100 -7.91 9.09 3.11
CA TYR A 100 -6.85 9.21 2.09
C TYR A 100 -7.12 8.34 0.85
N HIS A 101 -8.39 8.09 0.52
CA HIS A 101 -8.81 7.21 -0.58
C HIS A 101 -8.16 7.52 -1.93
N LYS A 102 -7.85 8.80 -2.20
CA LYS A 102 -7.16 9.25 -3.43
C LYS A 102 -5.71 8.78 -3.54
N ASN A 103 -5.10 8.49 -2.40
CA ASN A 103 -3.70 8.09 -2.33
C ASN A 103 -3.54 6.57 -2.18
N LEU A 104 -4.64 5.85 -1.93
CA LEU A 104 -4.65 4.40 -1.85
C LEU A 104 -4.84 3.80 -3.24
N VAL A 105 -3.99 2.84 -3.58
CA VAL A 105 -4.12 1.99 -4.77
C VAL A 105 -4.16 0.55 -4.29
N LEU A 106 -5.23 -0.16 -4.61
CA LEU A 106 -5.32 -1.60 -4.38
C LEU A 106 -4.91 -2.32 -5.64
N ALA A 107 -3.96 -3.24 -5.52
CA ALA A 107 -3.47 -4.04 -6.62
C ALA A 107 -3.62 -5.53 -6.30
N THR A 108 -4.08 -6.29 -7.27
CA THR A 108 -4.23 -7.74 -7.15
C THR A 108 -3.19 -8.47 -7.95
N LYS A 109 -2.69 -9.57 -7.39
CA LYS A 109 -1.85 -10.51 -8.12
C LYS A 109 -2.70 -11.68 -8.58
N ASN A 110 -2.96 -11.74 -9.86
CA ASN A 110 -3.66 -12.88 -10.45
C ASN A 110 -2.67 -14.02 -10.70
N THR A 111 -2.71 -15.07 -9.88
CA THR A 111 -1.91 -16.27 -10.08
C THR A 111 -2.82 -17.44 -10.45
N PRO A 112 -2.57 -18.15 -11.56
CA PRO A 112 -3.46 -19.20 -12.05
C PRO A 112 -3.57 -20.46 -11.15
N ILE A 113 -2.90 -20.47 -10.01
CA ILE A 113 -2.80 -21.63 -9.11
C ILE A 113 -3.65 -21.46 -7.84
N ARG A 114 -4.17 -20.26 -7.58
CA ARG A 114 -4.95 -19.95 -6.39
C ARG A 114 -6.35 -19.52 -6.79
N ASP A 115 -7.36 -20.01 -6.07
CA ASP A 115 -8.77 -19.65 -6.24
C ASP A 115 -9.02 -18.20 -5.79
N ASP A 116 -8.43 -17.26 -6.51
CA ASP A 116 -8.50 -15.83 -6.21
C ASP A 116 -9.75 -15.13 -6.76
N ALA A 117 -10.78 -15.91 -7.12
CA ALA A 117 -12.03 -15.39 -7.69
C ALA A 117 -12.73 -14.34 -6.80
N GLY A 118 -12.29 -14.20 -5.56
CA GLY A 118 -12.80 -13.18 -4.64
C GLY A 118 -12.04 -11.86 -4.66
N THR A 119 -10.79 -11.82 -5.16
CA THR A 119 -9.93 -10.65 -5.01
C THR A 119 -10.40 -9.47 -5.87
N ASP A 120 -10.83 -9.73 -7.10
CA ASP A 120 -11.40 -8.71 -7.98
C ASP A 120 -12.70 -8.12 -7.40
N SER A 121 -13.50 -8.96 -6.75
CA SER A 121 -14.73 -8.52 -6.08
C SER A 121 -14.42 -7.63 -4.87
N ILE A 122 -13.35 -7.93 -4.13
CA ILE A 122 -12.87 -7.11 -3.00
C ILE A 122 -12.42 -5.75 -3.51
N VAL A 123 -11.53 -5.70 -4.50
CA VAL A 123 -11.04 -4.44 -5.09
C VAL A 123 -12.18 -3.60 -5.63
N SER A 124 -13.11 -4.21 -6.36
CA SER A 124 -14.31 -3.54 -6.87
C SER A 124 -15.20 -3.02 -5.74
N GLY A 125 -15.33 -3.79 -4.66
CA GLY A 125 -16.07 -3.39 -3.47
C GLY A 125 -15.47 -2.17 -2.77
N PHE A 126 -14.15 -2.10 -2.65
CA PHE A 126 -13.44 -0.93 -2.10
C PHE A 126 -13.61 0.31 -2.96
N TRP A 127 -13.51 0.16 -4.26
CA TRP A 127 -13.73 1.25 -5.19
C TRP A 127 -15.18 1.76 -5.15
N LEU A 128 -16.16 0.86 -5.21
CA LEU A 128 -17.58 1.20 -5.13
C LEU A 128 -17.98 1.84 -3.80
N SER A 129 -17.32 1.47 -2.70
CA SER A 129 -17.57 2.05 -1.38
C SER A 129 -16.84 3.38 -1.14
N GLY A 130 -16.01 3.84 -2.08
CA GLY A 130 -15.22 5.07 -1.95
C GLY A 130 -14.03 4.95 -0.99
N LEU A 131 -13.59 3.74 -0.67
CA LEU A 131 -12.42 3.49 0.19
C LEU A 131 -11.09 3.56 -0.58
N CYS A 132 -11.12 3.46 -1.90
CA CYS A 132 -10.00 3.77 -2.77
C CYS A 132 -10.49 4.28 -4.13
N ASP A 133 -9.79 5.25 -4.70
CA ASP A 133 -10.11 5.80 -6.02
C ASP A 133 -9.36 5.08 -7.15
N ASN A 134 -8.31 4.34 -6.81
CA ASN A 134 -7.40 3.73 -7.78
C ASN A 134 -7.20 2.24 -7.51
N TRP A 135 -7.16 1.47 -8.58
CA TRP A 135 -6.90 0.03 -8.49
C TRP A 135 -6.15 -0.48 -9.73
N LEU A 136 -5.42 -1.58 -9.55
CA LEU A 136 -4.66 -2.28 -10.60
C LEU A 136 -5.02 -3.78 -10.57
N LEU A 137 -5.19 -4.37 -11.74
CA LEU A 137 -5.32 -5.81 -11.95
C LEU A 137 -4.05 -6.39 -12.55
#